data_0c7a910b8bee7c146ecf011f674bc01b
#
_entry.id   0c7a910b8bee7c146ecf011f674bc01b
#
_cell.length_a   1.000
_cell.length_b   1.000
_cell.length_c   1.000
_cell.angle_alpha   90.00
_cell.angle_beta   90.00
_cell.angle_gamma   90.00
#
_symmetry.space_group_name_H-M   'P 1'
#
loop_
_entity.id
_entity.type
_entity.pdbx_description
1 polymer ?
#
loop_
_entity_poly.entity_id
_entity_poly.type
_entity_poly.pdbx_seq_one_letter_code
_entity_poly.pdbx_strand_id
1 'polypeptide(L)'
;MSLAKRIIPCLDVRDGRVVKGVKFVDIKDAGDPVEVAKRYDREGADEITFLDITASHEGRNTTVAMVEKIAEQVFIPLTVGGGIREAEDVRAMLKAGADKVAVNSAAIFNPGLINELCAIFGSQCIVIAIDAKRVSSKPSKWEIYTHGGRKTTGIDAIEWSIKMTEGENGAGEILLTSMDRDGTKDGFDLELTRAVSDAVNVPVIASGGVGNLLHLSEGVVDGGADAVLAASIFHFAEFTVDEAKKSMQQKGIEVRL
;
A
#
# COMPACT_ATOMS: atom_id res chain seq x y z
N MET A 1 25.39 -5.37 3.70
CA MET A 1 24.61 -5.15 2.47
C MET A 1 23.26 -4.67 2.91
N SER A 2 22.79 -3.50 2.44
CA SER A 2 21.41 -3.07 2.64
C SER A 2 20.49 -3.88 1.71
N LEU A 3 19.24 -4.11 2.12
CA LEU A 3 18.24 -4.70 1.23
C LEU A 3 17.84 -3.66 0.17
N ALA A 4 17.68 -4.11 -1.08
CA ALA A 4 17.18 -3.24 -2.14
C ALA A 4 15.80 -2.68 -1.80
N LYS A 5 15.62 -1.40 -1.99
CA LYS A 5 14.34 -0.72 -1.77
C LYS A 5 13.41 -0.97 -2.94
N ARG A 6 12.11 -1.10 -2.66
CA ARG A 6 11.08 -1.46 -3.66
C ARG A 6 10.32 -0.23 -4.13
N ILE A 7 10.02 -0.18 -5.42
CA ILE A 7 9.06 0.76 -6.02
C ILE A 7 7.81 -0.01 -6.39
N ILE A 8 6.69 0.40 -5.81
CA ILE A 8 5.40 -0.28 -5.88
C ILE A 8 4.35 0.63 -6.54
N PRO A 9 4.02 0.44 -7.82
CA PRO A 9 2.85 1.09 -8.39
C PRO A 9 1.56 0.60 -7.73
N CYS A 10 0.62 1.55 -7.46
CA CYS A 10 -0.69 1.23 -6.89
C CYS A 10 -1.79 1.39 -7.93
N LEU A 11 -2.64 0.39 -8.08
CA LEU A 11 -3.85 0.41 -8.87
C LEU A 11 -5.07 0.57 -7.95
N ASP A 12 -5.58 1.79 -7.80
CA ASP A 12 -6.89 2.00 -7.19
C ASP A 12 -7.96 1.60 -8.21
N VAL A 13 -8.78 0.61 -7.88
CA VAL A 13 -9.77 0.06 -8.81
C VAL A 13 -11.19 0.35 -8.31
N ARG A 14 -12.01 0.84 -9.22
CA ARG A 14 -13.44 1.09 -9.03
C ARG A 14 -14.21 0.56 -10.21
N ASP A 15 -15.23 -0.25 -9.93
CA ASP A 15 -16.12 -0.82 -10.97
C ASP A 15 -15.33 -1.49 -12.12
N GLY A 16 -14.24 -2.20 -11.79
CA GLY A 16 -13.39 -2.91 -12.74
C GLY A 16 -12.45 -2.01 -13.57
N ARG A 17 -12.30 -0.74 -13.24
CA ARG A 17 -11.40 0.20 -13.92
C ARG A 17 -10.36 0.77 -12.96
N VAL A 18 -9.13 0.95 -13.43
CA VAL A 18 -8.13 1.72 -12.68
C VAL A 18 -8.57 3.17 -12.66
N VAL A 19 -8.56 3.76 -11.48
CA VAL A 19 -8.98 5.14 -11.28
C VAL A 19 -7.96 5.89 -10.43
N LYS A 20 -7.93 7.21 -10.58
CA LYS A 20 -7.19 8.08 -9.67
C LYS A 20 -7.98 9.35 -9.38
N GLY A 21 -8.11 9.66 -8.10
CA GLY A 21 -8.71 10.89 -7.60
C GLY A 21 -7.74 11.64 -6.69
N VAL A 22 -8.03 12.92 -6.46
CA VAL A 22 -7.39 13.72 -5.41
C VAL A 22 -8.28 13.64 -4.17
N LYS A 23 -7.75 13.14 -3.05
CA LYS A 23 -8.50 12.96 -1.80
C LYS A 23 -9.84 12.22 -2.01
N PHE A 24 -9.83 11.19 -2.87
CA PHE A 24 -11.03 10.39 -3.23
C PHE A 24 -12.15 11.17 -3.94
N VAL A 25 -11.86 12.36 -4.50
CA VAL A 25 -12.79 13.19 -5.29
C VAL A 25 -12.21 13.37 -6.69
N ASP A 26 -13.07 13.72 -7.67
CA ASP A 26 -12.68 13.93 -9.08
C ASP A 26 -11.96 12.74 -9.72
N ILE A 27 -12.56 11.57 -9.57
CA ILE A 27 -12.00 10.29 -10.02
C ILE A 27 -11.90 10.27 -11.56
N LYS A 28 -10.67 10.11 -12.07
CA LYS A 28 -10.37 9.93 -13.49
C LYS A 28 -10.07 8.47 -13.78
N ASP A 29 -10.56 7.96 -14.91
CA ASP A 29 -10.23 6.64 -15.43
C ASP A 29 -8.76 6.63 -15.92
N ALA A 30 -8.00 5.63 -15.48
CA ALA A 30 -6.59 5.44 -15.83
C ALA A 30 -6.35 4.15 -16.64
N GLY A 31 -7.39 3.39 -16.99
CA GLY A 31 -7.30 2.28 -17.91
C GLY A 31 -7.81 0.93 -17.40
N ASP A 32 -7.55 -0.11 -18.19
CA ASP A 32 -7.81 -1.50 -17.81
C ASP A 32 -6.77 -2.00 -16.80
N PRO A 33 -7.18 -2.61 -15.66
CA PRO A 33 -6.24 -3.04 -14.63
C PRO A 33 -5.19 -4.05 -15.11
N VAL A 34 -5.57 -4.98 -16.00
CA VAL A 34 -4.64 -6.00 -16.52
C VAL A 34 -3.58 -5.35 -17.40
N GLU A 35 -3.97 -4.46 -18.31
CA GLU A 35 -3.03 -3.78 -19.20
C GLU A 35 -2.11 -2.80 -18.44
N VAL A 36 -2.63 -2.13 -17.42
CA VAL A 36 -1.84 -1.26 -16.55
C VAL A 36 -0.82 -2.08 -15.74
N ALA A 37 -1.24 -3.20 -15.15
CA ALA A 37 -0.36 -4.10 -14.41
C ALA A 37 0.76 -4.68 -15.29
N LYS A 38 0.43 -5.16 -16.51
CA LYS A 38 1.42 -5.63 -17.50
C LYS A 38 2.45 -4.56 -17.88
N ARG A 39 2.00 -3.32 -17.99
CA ARG A 39 2.92 -2.21 -18.26
C ARG A 39 3.93 -2.04 -17.12
N TYR A 40 3.48 -2.05 -15.86
CA TYR A 40 4.37 -1.89 -14.72
C TYR A 40 5.33 -3.06 -14.53
N ASP A 41 4.91 -4.30 -14.81
CA ASP A 41 5.78 -5.45 -14.82
C ASP A 41 6.91 -5.28 -15.86
N ARG A 42 6.58 -4.86 -17.09
CA ARG A 42 7.56 -4.57 -18.17
C ARG A 42 8.49 -3.39 -17.84
N GLU A 43 8.00 -2.40 -17.10
CA GLU A 43 8.79 -1.25 -16.63
C GLU A 43 9.70 -1.62 -15.45
N GLY A 44 9.63 -2.86 -14.95
CA GLY A 44 10.49 -3.38 -13.89
C GLY A 44 10.04 -2.97 -12.48
N ALA A 45 8.74 -2.82 -12.23
CA ALA A 45 8.23 -2.64 -10.87
C ALA A 45 8.65 -3.82 -9.98
N ASP A 46 8.88 -3.57 -8.69
CA ASP A 46 9.29 -4.62 -7.76
C ASP A 46 8.10 -5.40 -7.20
N GLU A 47 6.93 -4.80 -7.22
CA GLU A 47 5.65 -5.32 -6.73
C GLU A 47 4.54 -4.44 -7.31
N ILE A 48 3.31 -4.94 -7.35
CA ILE A 48 2.11 -4.16 -7.67
C ILE A 48 1.13 -4.26 -6.50
N THR A 49 0.52 -3.15 -6.13
CA THR A 49 -0.60 -3.13 -5.19
C THR A 49 -1.91 -2.84 -5.93
N PHE A 50 -2.90 -3.70 -5.76
CA PHE A 50 -4.26 -3.56 -6.27
C PHE A 50 -5.19 -3.26 -5.09
N LEU A 51 -5.86 -2.11 -5.10
CA LEU A 51 -6.81 -1.71 -4.06
C LEU A 51 -8.20 -1.55 -4.66
N ASP A 52 -9.12 -2.45 -4.29
CA ASP A 52 -10.53 -2.28 -4.60
C ASP A 52 -11.15 -1.25 -3.64
N ILE A 53 -11.37 -0.04 -4.14
CA ILE A 53 -11.91 1.07 -3.34
C ILE A 53 -13.44 1.06 -3.23
N THR A 54 -14.12 0.11 -3.87
CA THR A 54 -15.58 -0.05 -3.85
C THR A 54 -16.05 -1.34 -3.21
N ALA A 55 -15.14 -2.17 -2.72
CA ALA A 55 -15.42 -3.51 -2.26
C ALA A 55 -16.62 -3.58 -1.31
N SER A 56 -17.80 -3.78 -1.89
CA SER A 56 -19.01 -4.24 -1.21
C SER A 56 -19.06 -5.76 -1.24
N HIS A 57 -19.97 -6.35 -0.47
CA HIS A 57 -20.16 -7.81 -0.45
C HIS A 57 -20.51 -8.38 -1.86
N GLU A 58 -21.18 -7.58 -2.69
CA GLU A 58 -21.59 -7.98 -4.05
C GLU A 58 -20.46 -7.86 -5.09
N GLY A 59 -19.47 -6.98 -4.87
CA GLY A 59 -18.31 -6.78 -5.76
C GLY A 59 -17.19 -7.82 -5.61
N ARG A 60 -17.23 -8.70 -4.60
CA ARG A 60 -16.14 -9.62 -4.27
C ARG A 60 -15.78 -10.58 -5.40
N ASN A 61 -16.77 -11.20 -6.04
CA ASN A 61 -16.54 -12.14 -7.13
C ASN A 61 -15.88 -11.45 -8.33
N THR A 62 -16.21 -10.17 -8.58
CA THR A 62 -15.60 -9.38 -9.62
C THR A 62 -14.13 -9.08 -9.31
N THR A 63 -13.82 -8.79 -8.04
CA THR A 63 -12.44 -8.55 -7.58
C THR A 63 -11.59 -9.81 -7.71
N VAL A 64 -12.08 -10.98 -7.27
CA VAL A 64 -11.37 -12.27 -7.42
C VAL A 64 -11.06 -12.55 -8.88
N ALA A 65 -12.06 -12.47 -9.76
CA ALA A 65 -11.87 -12.69 -11.20
C ALA A 65 -10.90 -11.69 -11.87
N MET A 66 -10.81 -10.46 -11.34
CA MET A 66 -9.85 -9.47 -11.81
C MET A 66 -8.43 -9.82 -11.35
N VAL A 67 -8.27 -10.23 -10.09
CA VAL A 67 -6.99 -10.68 -9.54
C VAL A 67 -6.45 -11.88 -10.32
N GLU A 68 -7.28 -12.87 -10.64
CA GLU A 68 -6.92 -14.02 -11.49
C GLU A 68 -6.37 -13.56 -12.84
N LYS A 69 -7.06 -12.64 -13.53
CA LYS A 69 -6.62 -12.13 -14.83
C LYS A 69 -5.29 -11.36 -14.75
N ILE A 70 -5.06 -10.61 -13.67
CA ILE A 70 -3.79 -9.91 -13.46
C ILE A 70 -2.68 -10.93 -13.20
N ALA A 71 -2.90 -11.87 -12.28
CA ALA A 71 -1.92 -12.89 -11.89
C ALA A 71 -1.50 -13.79 -13.05
N GLU A 72 -2.38 -14.03 -14.04
CA GLU A 72 -2.03 -14.75 -15.27
C GLU A 72 -1.04 -14.00 -16.19
N GLN A 73 -0.91 -12.69 -16.02
CA GLN A 73 -0.18 -11.81 -16.95
C GLN A 73 1.01 -11.08 -16.32
N VAL A 74 1.14 -11.14 -14.99
CA VAL A 74 2.14 -10.39 -14.21
C VAL A 74 2.96 -11.37 -13.38
N PHE A 75 4.29 -11.20 -13.35
CA PHE A 75 5.22 -12.14 -12.74
C PHE A 75 6.00 -11.52 -11.56
N ILE A 76 5.63 -10.33 -11.14
CA ILE A 76 6.11 -9.67 -9.93
C ILE A 76 5.05 -9.81 -8.81
N PRO A 77 5.43 -9.74 -7.53
CA PRO A 77 4.50 -9.90 -6.42
C PRO A 77 3.28 -8.98 -6.53
N LEU A 78 2.10 -9.53 -6.25
CA LEU A 78 0.82 -8.85 -6.26
C LEU A 78 0.23 -8.78 -4.85
N THR A 79 0.11 -7.57 -4.32
CA THR A 79 -0.62 -7.29 -3.08
C THR A 79 -2.04 -6.84 -3.41
N VAL A 80 -3.04 -7.47 -2.80
CA VAL A 80 -4.45 -7.15 -3.02
C VAL A 80 -5.09 -6.63 -1.73
N GLY A 81 -5.75 -5.49 -1.80
CA GLY A 81 -6.50 -4.89 -0.70
C GLY A 81 -7.90 -4.46 -1.10
N GLY A 82 -8.72 -4.20 -0.09
CA GLY A 82 -10.12 -3.82 -0.25
C GLY A 82 -11.08 -4.96 0.08
N GLY A 83 -12.03 -4.69 0.96
CA GLY A 83 -13.14 -5.62 1.30
C GLY A 83 -12.77 -6.89 2.08
N ILE A 84 -11.55 -7.05 2.53
CA ILE A 84 -11.10 -8.20 3.33
C ILE A 84 -11.66 -8.11 4.74
N ARG A 85 -12.34 -9.16 5.21
CA ARG A 85 -13.05 -9.19 6.50
C ARG A 85 -12.76 -10.44 7.33
N GLU A 86 -12.43 -11.55 6.69
CA GLU A 86 -12.28 -12.86 7.30
C GLU A 86 -11.26 -13.73 6.54
N ALA A 87 -10.88 -14.87 7.14
CA ALA A 87 -9.86 -15.76 6.57
C ALA A 87 -10.25 -16.31 5.18
N GLU A 88 -11.55 -16.52 4.92
CA GLU A 88 -12.01 -17.03 3.62
C GLU A 88 -11.80 -16.01 2.50
N ASP A 89 -11.90 -14.70 2.80
CA ASP A 89 -11.57 -13.64 1.84
C ASP A 89 -10.10 -13.69 1.46
N VAL A 90 -9.21 -13.80 2.45
CA VAL A 90 -7.76 -13.95 2.23
C VAL A 90 -7.47 -15.18 1.39
N ARG A 91 -8.08 -16.33 1.74
CA ARG A 91 -7.93 -17.58 1.00
C ARG A 91 -8.34 -17.44 -0.46
N ALA A 92 -9.45 -16.75 -0.73
CA ALA A 92 -9.94 -16.52 -2.08
C ALA A 92 -8.94 -15.67 -2.89
N MET A 93 -8.38 -14.60 -2.32
CA MET A 93 -7.40 -13.75 -3.01
C MET A 93 -6.08 -14.47 -3.27
N LEU A 94 -5.55 -15.23 -2.29
CA LEU A 94 -4.33 -16.01 -2.47
C LEU A 94 -4.52 -17.13 -3.52
N LYS A 95 -5.68 -17.79 -3.56
CA LYS A 95 -6.02 -18.77 -4.61
C LYS A 95 -6.14 -18.13 -6.00
N ALA A 96 -6.60 -16.89 -6.07
CA ALA A 96 -6.68 -16.10 -7.32
C ALA A 96 -5.31 -15.66 -7.84
N GLY A 97 -4.24 -15.87 -7.07
CA GLY A 97 -2.86 -15.57 -7.45
C GLY A 97 -2.26 -14.32 -6.80
N ALA A 98 -2.92 -13.73 -5.79
CA ALA A 98 -2.27 -12.72 -4.97
C ALA A 98 -1.16 -13.35 -4.11
N ASP A 99 -0.05 -12.65 -3.93
CA ASP A 99 1.04 -13.05 -3.04
C ASP A 99 0.81 -12.54 -1.62
N LYS A 100 0.19 -11.38 -1.50
CA LYS A 100 -0.12 -10.72 -0.23
C LYS A 100 -1.52 -10.13 -0.23
N VAL A 101 -2.08 -10.01 0.97
CA VAL A 101 -3.39 -9.40 1.18
C VAL A 101 -3.29 -8.27 2.20
N ALA A 102 -3.79 -7.08 1.83
CA ALA A 102 -3.79 -5.91 2.68
C ALA A 102 -5.12 -5.80 3.45
N VAL A 103 -5.03 -5.73 4.77
CA VAL A 103 -6.18 -5.63 5.69
C VAL A 103 -6.14 -4.27 6.38
N ASN A 104 -7.26 -3.55 6.39
CA ASN A 104 -7.41 -2.24 7.02
C ASN A 104 -8.54 -2.27 8.06
N SER A 105 -9.73 -1.77 7.73
CA SER A 105 -10.83 -1.55 8.66
C SER A 105 -11.25 -2.79 9.44
N ALA A 106 -11.17 -3.98 8.84
CA ALA A 106 -11.53 -5.23 9.53
C ALA A 106 -10.65 -5.47 10.77
N ALA A 107 -9.35 -5.18 10.69
CA ALA A 107 -8.44 -5.29 11.83
C ALA A 107 -8.79 -4.29 12.95
N ILE A 108 -9.29 -3.12 12.60
CA ILE A 108 -9.69 -2.10 13.60
C ILE A 108 -10.94 -2.57 14.38
N PHE A 109 -11.89 -3.21 13.69
CA PHE A 109 -13.10 -3.76 14.34
C PHE A 109 -12.83 -5.08 15.08
N ASN A 110 -11.87 -5.88 14.60
CA ASN A 110 -11.44 -7.14 15.22
C ASN A 110 -9.91 -7.21 15.20
N PRO A 111 -9.20 -6.65 16.20
CA PRO A 111 -7.74 -6.69 16.26
C PRO A 111 -7.14 -8.10 16.28
N GLY A 112 -7.89 -9.11 16.76
CA GLY A 112 -7.47 -10.50 16.75
C GLY A 112 -7.40 -11.13 15.36
N LEU A 113 -8.04 -10.52 14.36
CA LEU A 113 -8.07 -11.01 12.98
C LEU A 113 -6.65 -11.13 12.39
N ILE A 114 -5.77 -10.17 12.64
CA ILE A 114 -4.40 -10.20 12.08
C ILE A 114 -3.65 -11.44 12.60
N ASN A 115 -3.72 -11.71 13.91
CA ASN A 115 -3.08 -12.89 14.48
C ASN A 115 -3.66 -14.21 13.93
N GLU A 116 -4.97 -14.26 13.74
CA GLU A 116 -5.64 -15.40 13.11
C GLU A 116 -5.17 -15.61 11.67
N LEU A 117 -5.16 -14.55 10.86
CA LEU A 117 -4.74 -14.62 9.46
C LEU A 117 -3.27 -15.01 9.33
N CYS A 118 -2.39 -14.44 10.16
CA CYS A 118 -0.96 -14.77 10.14
C CYS A 118 -0.70 -16.21 10.60
N ALA A 119 -1.46 -16.73 11.56
CA ALA A 119 -1.36 -18.13 11.99
C ALA A 119 -1.79 -19.12 10.88
N ILE A 120 -2.76 -18.74 10.02
CA ILE A 120 -3.27 -19.59 8.95
C ILE A 120 -2.41 -19.49 7.67
N PHE A 121 -2.02 -18.29 7.28
CA PHE A 121 -1.41 -18.02 5.97
C PHE A 121 0.07 -17.64 6.03
N GLY A 122 0.59 -17.34 7.22
CA GLY A 122 1.93 -16.80 7.46
C GLY A 122 1.97 -15.26 7.40
N SER A 123 2.79 -14.67 8.27
CA SER A 123 2.95 -13.21 8.35
C SER A 123 3.35 -12.57 7.01
N GLN A 124 4.14 -13.27 6.19
CA GLN A 124 4.59 -12.79 4.88
C GLN A 124 3.46 -12.54 3.87
N CYS A 125 2.28 -13.14 4.08
CA CYS A 125 1.11 -12.95 3.22
C CYS A 125 0.19 -11.81 3.70
N ILE A 126 0.41 -11.27 4.91
CA ILE A 126 -0.50 -10.30 5.53
C ILE A 126 0.18 -8.94 5.66
N VAL A 127 -0.44 -7.95 5.03
CA VAL A 127 -0.06 -6.54 5.11
C VAL A 127 -1.11 -5.80 5.92
N ILE A 128 -0.71 -5.07 6.96
CA ILE A 128 -1.62 -4.15 7.63
C ILE A 128 -1.61 -2.80 6.92
N ALA A 129 -2.75 -2.38 6.36
CA ALA A 129 -2.93 -1.08 5.74
C ALA A 129 -3.44 -0.07 6.78
N ILE A 130 -2.78 1.08 6.87
CA ILE A 130 -3.03 2.11 7.86
C ILE A 130 -3.23 3.45 7.15
N ASP A 131 -4.44 4.01 7.24
CA ASP A 131 -4.73 5.37 6.80
C ASP A 131 -4.58 6.30 8.01
N ALA A 132 -3.50 7.08 8.06
CA ALA A 132 -3.15 7.94 9.18
C ALA A 132 -3.34 9.42 8.83
N LYS A 133 -3.88 10.17 9.78
CA LYS A 133 -4.05 11.62 9.68
C LYS A 133 -3.46 12.32 10.89
N ARG A 134 -2.77 13.42 10.66
CA ARG A 134 -2.19 14.24 11.73
C ARG A 134 -3.29 14.93 12.55
N VAL A 135 -3.28 14.75 13.85
CA VAL A 135 -4.22 15.36 14.79
C VAL A 135 -3.56 16.35 15.75
N SER A 136 -2.22 16.33 15.85
CA SER A 136 -1.42 17.31 16.60
C SER A 136 -0.05 17.50 15.96
N SER A 137 0.49 18.71 16.07
CA SER A 137 1.84 19.05 15.61
C SER A 137 2.86 19.21 16.76
N LYS A 138 2.40 19.33 18.00
CA LYS A 138 3.28 19.51 19.19
C LYS A 138 2.66 18.87 20.43
N PRO A 139 3.09 17.66 20.86
CA PRO A 139 3.90 16.72 20.08
C PRO A 139 3.17 16.24 18.84
N SER A 140 3.90 15.80 17.81
CA SER A 140 3.30 15.23 16.62
C SER A 140 2.55 13.95 16.96
N LYS A 141 1.30 13.87 16.50
CA LYS A 141 0.42 12.70 16.68
C LYS A 141 -0.38 12.45 15.42
N TRP A 142 -0.59 11.17 15.12
CA TRP A 142 -1.43 10.73 14.01
C TRP A 142 -2.46 9.72 14.53
N GLU A 143 -3.66 9.85 14.04
CA GLU A 143 -4.77 8.97 14.33
C GLU A 143 -5.12 8.15 13.10
N ILE A 144 -5.47 6.87 13.28
CA ILE A 144 -5.92 6.02 12.18
C ILE A 144 -7.39 6.27 11.87
N TYR A 145 -7.71 6.13 10.58
CA TYR A 145 -9.05 6.33 10.04
C TYR A 145 -9.55 5.05 9.36
N THR A 146 -10.87 4.92 9.26
CA THR A 146 -11.55 3.82 8.58
C THR A 146 -12.41 4.34 7.44
N HIS A 147 -12.99 3.41 6.64
CA HIS A 147 -13.91 3.72 5.55
C HIS A 147 -13.33 4.68 4.51
N GLY A 148 -12.08 4.46 4.10
CA GLY A 148 -11.39 5.35 3.15
C GLY A 148 -11.22 6.76 3.70
N GLY A 149 -10.80 6.88 4.96
CA GLY A 149 -10.50 8.16 5.59
C GLY A 149 -11.70 8.95 6.11
N ARG A 150 -12.90 8.37 6.16
CA ARG A 150 -14.13 9.10 6.50
C ARG A 150 -14.47 9.07 7.98
N LYS A 151 -13.95 8.09 8.74
CA LYS A 151 -14.32 7.89 10.14
C LYS A 151 -13.08 7.82 11.02
N THR A 152 -12.98 8.72 11.98
CA THR A 152 -11.97 8.74 13.04
C THR A 152 -12.16 7.55 14.00
N THR A 153 -11.08 7.05 14.56
CA THR A 153 -11.10 5.89 15.48
C THR A 153 -10.65 6.23 16.90
N GLY A 154 -9.94 7.35 17.09
CA GLY A 154 -9.28 7.69 18.35
C GLY A 154 -8.01 6.86 18.64
N ILE A 155 -7.56 6.03 17.71
CA ILE A 155 -6.42 5.13 17.88
C ILE A 155 -5.17 5.81 17.32
N ASP A 156 -4.10 5.85 18.11
CA ASP A 156 -2.79 6.36 17.68
C ASP A 156 -2.17 5.44 16.62
N ALA A 157 -1.66 6.03 15.53
CA ALA A 157 -1.15 5.28 14.39
C ALA A 157 0.13 4.50 14.72
N ILE A 158 1.00 5.02 15.59
CA ILE A 158 2.26 4.39 15.97
C ILE A 158 1.97 3.20 16.90
N GLU A 159 1.14 3.41 17.93
CA GLU A 159 0.74 2.35 18.85
C GLU A 159 0.02 1.21 18.11
N TRP A 160 -0.81 1.56 17.13
CA TRP A 160 -1.48 0.59 16.28
C TRP A 160 -0.51 -0.21 15.41
N SER A 161 0.47 0.46 14.80
CA SER A 161 1.50 -0.19 13.99
C SER A 161 2.28 -1.22 14.80
N ILE A 162 2.71 -0.87 16.02
CA ILE A 162 3.38 -1.79 16.94
C ILE A 162 2.48 -2.99 17.24
N LYS A 163 1.24 -2.73 17.69
CA LYS A 163 0.29 -3.76 18.07
C LYS A 163 -0.01 -4.77 16.95
N MET A 164 -0.11 -4.32 15.71
CA MET A 164 -0.46 -5.17 14.57
C MET A 164 0.73 -5.99 14.04
N THR A 165 1.95 -5.63 14.39
CA THR A 165 3.17 -6.30 13.91
C THR A 165 3.92 -7.05 15.00
N GLU A 166 3.45 -6.97 16.26
CA GLU A 166 4.10 -7.59 17.40
C GLU A 166 3.81 -9.10 17.51
N GLY A 167 4.83 -9.87 17.94
CA GLY A 167 4.72 -11.30 18.20
C GLY A 167 4.86 -12.18 16.94
N GLU A 168 4.76 -13.50 17.14
CA GLU A 168 4.97 -14.51 16.09
C GLU A 168 3.90 -14.43 14.96
N ASN A 169 2.70 -13.99 15.31
CA ASN A 169 1.57 -13.89 14.40
C ASN A 169 1.19 -12.43 14.08
N GLY A 170 2.14 -11.51 14.15
CA GLY A 170 1.96 -10.15 13.68
C GLY A 170 2.00 -10.06 12.15
N ALA A 171 1.43 -8.98 11.59
CA ALA A 171 1.53 -8.70 10.15
C ALA A 171 2.98 -8.56 9.71
N GLY A 172 3.32 -9.10 8.54
CA GLY A 172 4.69 -9.10 8.03
C GLY A 172 5.12 -7.80 7.35
N GLU A 173 4.19 -6.86 7.13
CA GLU A 173 4.45 -5.60 6.43
C GLU A 173 3.39 -4.54 6.75
N ILE A 174 3.75 -3.27 6.69
CA ILE A 174 2.83 -2.13 6.86
C ILE A 174 2.73 -1.35 5.55
N LEU A 175 1.51 -1.12 5.06
CA LEU A 175 1.20 -0.12 4.05
C LEU A 175 0.68 1.14 4.75
N LEU A 176 1.53 2.16 4.86
CA LEU A 176 1.26 3.39 5.61
C LEU A 176 0.89 4.53 4.67
N THR A 177 -0.37 4.95 4.67
CA THR A 177 -0.86 6.06 3.85
C THR A 177 -1.09 7.30 4.71
N SER A 178 -0.41 8.40 4.37
CA SER A 178 -0.72 9.70 4.94
C SER A 178 -1.91 10.33 4.22
N MET A 179 -3.03 10.47 4.93
CA MET A 179 -4.22 11.13 4.41
C MET A 179 -4.02 12.64 4.17
N ASP A 180 -3.09 13.25 4.89
CA ASP A 180 -2.76 14.66 4.72
C ASP A 180 -2.02 14.91 3.40
N ARG A 181 -1.28 13.89 2.93
CA ARG A 181 -0.44 13.97 1.74
C ARG A 181 -1.08 13.32 0.51
N ASP A 182 -1.99 12.36 0.68
CA ASP A 182 -2.56 11.65 -0.48
C ASP A 182 -3.22 12.60 -1.49
N GLY A 183 -2.78 12.45 -2.75
CA GLY A 183 -3.22 13.28 -3.88
C GLY A 183 -2.66 14.69 -3.95
N THR A 184 -1.86 15.16 -2.98
CA THR A 184 -1.33 16.55 -2.97
C THR A 184 -0.15 16.76 -3.91
N LYS A 185 0.63 15.71 -4.20
CA LYS A 185 1.92 15.78 -4.91
C LYS A 185 3.04 16.55 -4.16
N ASP A 186 2.89 16.79 -2.86
CA ASP A 186 3.83 17.56 -2.02
C ASP A 186 4.86 16.67 -1.28
N GLY A 187 4.98 15.40 -1.65
CA GLY A 187 5.85 14.40 -1.03
C GLY A 187 5.17 13.66 0.12
N PHE A 188 5.84 12.60 0.59
CA PHE A 188 5.38 11.79 1.72
C PHE A 188 5.30 12.59 3.03
N ASP A 189 4.53 12.14 4.01
CA ASP A 189 4.66 12.57 5.40
C ASP A 189 5.88 11.87 6.01
N LEU A 190 7.06 12.50 5.84
CA LEU A 190 8.34 11.92 6.25
C LEU A 190 8.42 11.73 7.76
N GLU A 191 7.80 12.63 8.54
CA GLU A 191 7.77 12.52 10.00
C GLU A 191 6.92 11.33 10.46
N LEU A 192 5.75 11.11 9.87
CA LEU A 192 4.92 9.94 10.12
C LEU A 192 5.65 8.65 9.73
N THR A 193 6.20 8.63 8.51
CA THR A 193 6.89 7.45 7.98
C THR A 193 8.07 7.06 8.86
N ARG A 194 8.91 8.04 9.27
CA ARG A 194 10.03 7.83 10.18
C ARG A 194 9.56 7.32 11.54
N ALA A 195 8.55 7.94 12.13
CA ALA A 195 8.06 7.56 13.44
C ALA A 195 7.54 6.11 13.48
N VAL A 196 6.87 5.65 12.41
CA VAL A 196 6.42 4.25 12.30
C VAL A 196 7.60 3.33 12.00
N SER A 197 8.49 3.67 11.05
CA SER A 197 9.64 2.84 10.68
C SER A 197 10.59 2.60 11.85
N ASP A 198 10.78 3.60 12.73
CA ASP A 198 11.62 3.46 13.91
C ASP A 198 10.94 2.65 15.04
N ALA A 199 9.61 2.52 15.00
CA ALA A 199 8.84 1.85 16.06
C ALA A 199 8.58 0.36 15.80
N VAL A 200 8.75 -0.12 14.56
CA VAL A 200 8.43 -1.50 14.17
C VAL A 200 9.64 -2.24 13.61
N ASN A 201 9.57 -3.58 13.57
CA ASN A 201 10.64 -4.44 13.04
C ASN A 201 10.27 -5.09 11.69
N VAL A 202 9.18 -4.66 11.08
CA VAL A 202 8.73 -5.16 9.78
C VAL A 202 8.87 -4.06 8.71
N PRO A 203 8.98 -4.42 7.42
CA PRO A 203 9.04 -3.43 6.36
C PRO A 203 7.86 -2.46 6.35
N VAL A 204 8.16 -1.19 6.09
CA VAL A 204 7.16 -0.12 5.95
C VAL A 204 7.15 0.39 4.52
N ILE A 205 5.97 0.37 3.90
CA ILE A 205 5.69 0.95 2.58
C ILE A 205 5.12 2.35 2.80
N ALA A 206 5.86 3.38 2.37
CA ALA A 206 5.35 4.75 2.40
C ALA A 206 4.37 5.00 1.25
N SER A 207 3.22 5.59 1.56
CA SER A 207 2.14 5.89 0.62
C SER A 207 1.53 7.28 0.84
N GLY A 208 1.13 7.91 -0.26
CA GLY A 208 0.46 9.21 -0.29
C GLY A 208 1.40 10.41 -0.46
N GLY A 209 1.16 11.21 -1.52
CA GLY A 209 1.81 12.49 -1.74
C GLY A 209 2.90 12.55 -2.81
N VAL A 210 3.25 11.45 -3.46
CA VAL A 210 4.31 11.45 -4.48
C VAL A 210 3.92 12.30 -5.67
N GLY A 211 4.77 13.30 -5.99
CA GLY A 211 4.58 14.21 -7.12
C GLY A 211 5.77 14.28 -8.07
N ASN A 212 6.94 13.78 -7.66
CA ASN A 212 8.14 13.72 -8.50
C ASN A 212 9.11 12.63 -7.99
N LEU A 213 10.20 12.39 -8.73
CA LEU A 213 11.17 11.32 -8.41
C LEU A 213 11.98 11.59 -7.14
N LEU A 214 12.16 12.87 -6.75
CA LEU A 214 12.87 13.21 -5.52
C LEU A 214 12.15 12.68 -4.28
N HIS A 215 10.82 12.80 -4.26
CA HIS A 215 9.99 12.34 -3.15
C HIS A 215 10.17 10.85 -2.85
N LEU A 216 10.42 10.00 -3.88
CA LEU A 216 10.69 8.57 -3.68
C LEU A 216 11.96 8.34 -2.86
N SER A 217 13.01 9.11 -3.17
CA SER A 217 14.27 9.05 -2.43
C SER A 217 14.12 9.56 -1.00
N GLU A 218 13.40 10.66 -0.80
CA GLU A 218 13.12 11.24 0.53
C GLU A 218 12.33 10.25 1.41
N GLY A 219 11.34 9.55 0.84
CA GLY A 219 10.59 8.53 1.56
C GLY A 219 11.47 7.42 2.13
N VAL A 220 12.51 7.02 1.39
CA VAL A 220 13.49 6.01 1.83
C VAL A 220 14.51 6.58 2.80
N VAL A 221 15.17 7.68 2.44
CA VAL A 221 16.32 8.22 3.22
C VAL A 221 15.83 8.92 4.48
N ASP A 222 14.92 9.87 4.32
CA ASP A 222 14.43 10.70 5.43
C ASP A 222 13.27 10.03 6.17
N GLY A 223 12.36 9.39 5.44
CA GLY A 223 11.23 8.63 6.02
C GLY A 223 11.60 7.26 6.58
N GLY A 224 12.73 6.67 6.16
CA GLY A 224 13.15 5.34 6.60
C GLY A 224 12.33 4.18 6.02
N ALA A 225 11.55 4.43 4.97
CA ALA A 225 10.74 3.39 4.34
C ALA A 225 11.57 2.30 3.67
N ASP A 226 11.03 1.08 3.62
CA ASP A 226 11.62 -0.07 2.91
C ASP A 226 11.07 -0.20 1.49
N ALA A 227 9.93 0.42 1.24
CA ALA A 227 9.33 0.54 -0.07
C ALA A 227 8.58 1.87 -0.20
N VAL A 228 8.41 2.32 -1.44
CA VAL A 228 7.65 3.52 -1.79
C VAL A 228 6.54 3.15 -2.75
N LEU A 229 5.31 3.55 -2.42
CA LEU A 229 4.13 3.31 -3.24
C LEU A 229 3.69 4.62 -3.90
N ALA A 230 3.47 4.56 -5.21
CA ALA A 230 3.00 5.70 -5.99
C ALA A 230 1.98 5.27 -7.06
N ALA A 231 1.07 6.18 -7.38
CA ALA A 231 0.03 5.97 -8.38
C ALA A 231 0.09 7.01 -9.50
N SER A 232 -0.23 8.27 -9.19
CA SER A 232 -0.46 9.32 -10.19
C SER A 232 0.69 9.54 -11.15
N ILE A 233 1.93 9.60 -10.65
CA ILE A 233 3.13 9.86 -11.47
C ILE A 233 3.37 8.76 -12.50
N PHE A 234 2.95 7.52 -12.21
CA PHE A 234 3.06 6.38 -13.10
C PHE A 234 1.82 6.20 -14.00
N HIS A 235 0.61 6.42 -13.45
CA HIS A 235 -0.64 6.27 -14.24
C HIS A 235 -0.70 7.24 -15.41
N PHE A 236 -0.29 8.49 -15.19
CA PHE A 236 -0.34 9.53 -16.21
C PHE A 236 0.96 9.63 -17.02
N ALA A 237 1.86 8.63 -16.90
CA ALA A 237 3.13 8.57 -17.60
C ALA A 237 3.98 9.85 -17.44
N GLU A 238 3.89 10.51 -16.28
CA GLU A 238 4.78 11.62 -15.92
C GLU A 238 6.22 11.09 -15.76
N PHE A 239 6.34 9.84 -15.23
CA PHE A 239 7.58 9.08 -15.12
C PHE A 239 7.30 7.59 -15.29
N THR A 240 8.31 6.84 -15.74
CA THR A 240 8.32 5.38 -15.73
C THR A 240 8.93 4.84 -14.43
N VAL A 241 8.67 3.56 -14.13
CA VAL A 241 9.30 2.89 -12.97
C VAL A 241 10.82 2.79 -13.15
N ASP A 242 11.30 2.55 -14.37
CA ASP A 242 12.71 2.51 -14.71
C ASP A 242 13.42 3.86 -14.43
N GLU A 243 12.81 4.99 -14.83
CA GLU A 243 13.33 6.32 -14.50
C GLU A 243 13.37 6.57 -12.99
N ALA A 244 12.35 6.11 -12.27
CA ALA A 244 12.30 6.22 -10.82
C ALA A 244 13.44 5.42 -10.16
N LYS A 245 13.69 4.18 -10.58
CA LYS A 245 14.80 3.35 -10.09
C LYS A 245 16.17 3.98 -10.38
N LYS A 246 16.39 4.45 -11.59
CA LYS A 246 17.62 5.15 -11.97
C LYS A 246 17.86 6.41 -11.13
N SER A 247 16.81 7.19 -10.87
CA SER A 247 16.90 8.38 -10.01
C SER A 247 17.27 8.03 -8.57
N MET A 248 16.70 6.98 -8.01
CA MET A 248 17.05 6.50 -6.66
C MET A 248 18.47 5.96 -6.60
N GLN A 249 18.91 5.20 -7.62
CA GLN A 249 20.27 4.68 -7.72
C GLN A 249 21.33 5.81 -7.78
N GLN A 250 21.05 6.90 -8.53
CA GLN A 250 21.93 8.07 -8.61
C GLN A 250 22.12 8.75 -7.24
N LYS A 251 21.20 8.55 -6.31
CA LYS A 251 21.28 9.02 -4.92
C LYS A 251 21.89 8.00 -3.97
N GLY A 252 22.44 6.90 -4.48
CA GLY A 252 23.08 5.86 -3.68
C GLY A 252 22.12 4.90 -2.98
N ILE A 253 20.83 4.91 -3.37
CA ILE A 253 19.84 3.97 -2.85
C ILE A 253 19.92 2.67 -3.65
N GLU A 254 20.08 1.55 -2.97
CA GLU A 254 20.05 0.23 -3.63
C GLU A 254 18.64 -0.09 -4.12
N VAL A 255 18.51 -0.33 -5.42
CA VAL A 255 17.30 -0.79 -6.12
C VAL A 255 17.64 -1.92 -7.09
N ARG A 256 16.67 -2.74 -7.44
CA ARG A 256 16.81 -3.75 -8.51
C ARG A 256 16.50 -3.08 -9.85
N LEU A 257 17.44 -3.12 -10.81
CA LEU A 257 17.27 -2.65 -12.19
C LEU A 257 16.81 -3.79 -13.07
#